data_c25f2a6ee53162585248f6c0790c2445
#
_entry.id   c25f2a6ee53162585248f6c0790c2445
#
_cell.length_a   1.000
_cell.length_b   1.000
_cell.length_c   1.000
_cell.angle_alpha   90.00
_cell.angle_beta   90.00
_cell.angle_gamma   90.00
#
_symmetry.space_group_name_H-M   'P 1'
#
loop_
_entity.id
_entity.type
_entity.pdbx_description
1 polymer ?
#
loop_
_entity_poly.entity_id
_entity_poly.type
_entity_poly.pdbx_seq_one_letter_code
_entity_poly.pdbx_strand_id
1 'polypeptide(L)'
;MFDTFDRLETFTSHNGDKAPLPFSKAEYDRRLASLRQIMAAQDIGAVVLTSMHNVAYYSGFLYCAFGRPYACVVTADACTTVSANIDAGQPWRRSHGDNVIYTDWKRDNYWRAVGSL
;
A
#
# COMPACT_ATOMS: atom_id res chain seq x y z
N MET A 1 24.44 -13.96 -12.80
CA MET A 1 25.35 -12.92 -12.51
C MET A 1 24.67 -11.68 -11.94
N PHE A 2 23.93 -10.94 -12.72
CA PHE A 2 23.15 -9.82 -12.18
C PHE A 2 21.83 -10.24 -11.61
N ASP A 3 21.46 -11.45 -11.81
CA ASP A 3 20.10 -11.94 -11.57
C ASP A 3 19.64 -11.74 -10.14
N THR A 4 20.53 -11.98 -9.20
CA THR A 4 20.17 -11.92 -7.78
C THR A 4 19.91 -10.51 -7.31
N PHE A 5 20.63 -9.53 -7.83
CA PHE A 5 20.50 -8.14 -7.40
C PHE A 5 19.47 -7.38 -8.20
N ASP A 6 19.42 -7.63 -9.51
CA ASP A 6 18.61 -6.83 -10.42
C ASP A 6 17.18 -7.29 -10.48
N ARG A 7 16.87 -8.45 -9.89
CA ARG A 7 15.58 -9.09 -10.05
C ARG A 7 14.82 -9.25 -8.75
N LEU A 8 14.90 -8.24 -7.91
CA LEU A 8 14.04 -8.18 -6.74
C LEU A 8 12.58 -8.11 -7.18
N GLU A 9 11.74 -8.91 -6.57
CA GLU A 9 10.29 -8.89 -6.83
C GLU A 9 9.63 -7.73 -6.12
N THR A 10 10.01 -7.50 -4.86
CA THR A 10 9.47 -6.45 -4.01
C THR A 10 10.56 -5.84 -3.16
N PHE A 11 10.34 -4.61 -2.72
CA PHE A 11 11.21 -3.94 -1.76
C PHE A 11 10.48 -2.78 -1.10
N THR A 12 11.11 -2.18 -0.10
CA THR A 12 10.61 -0.96 0.53
C THR A 12 11.60 0.17 0.31
N SER A 13 11.08 1.41 0.30
CA SER A 13 11.92 2.59 0.16
C SER A 13 11.33 3.73 0.98
N HIS A 14 12.02 4.06 2.07
CA HIS A 14 11.63 5.17 2.96
C HIS A 14 12.53 6.36 2.63
N ASN A 15 12.17 7.08 1.58
CA ASN A 15 12.99 8.16 1.05
C ASN A 15 12.46 9.51 1.52
N GLY A 16 13.20 10.13 2.43
CA GLY A 16 12.84 11.43 2.99
C GLY A 16 11.81 11.32 4.11
N ASP A 17 11.18 12.44 4.43
CA ASP A 17 10.18 12.51 5.49
C ASP A 17 8.78 12.24 4.95
N LYS A 18 7.88 11.84 5.84
CA LYS A 18 6.46 11.75 5.51
C LYS A 18 5.93 13.12 5.15
N ALA A 19 5.15 13.19 4.06
CA ALA A 19 4.48 14.43 3.66
C ALA A 19 3.24 14.65 4.54
N PRO A 20 2.82 15.91 4.75
CA PRO A 20 1.53 16.17 5.40
C PRO A 20 0.39 15.58 4.60
N LEU A 21 -0.57 14.95 5.32
CA LEU A 21 -1.74 14.35 4.71
C LEU A 21 -2.97 15.27 4.90
N PRO A 22 -4.04 15.08 4.09
CA PRO A 22 -5.25 15.91 4.20
C PRO A 22 -5.93 15.81 5.55
N PHE A 23 -5.82 14.68 6.22
CA PHE A 23 -6.47 14.44 7.50
C PHE A 23 -5.45 14.04 8.56
N SER A 24 -5.85 14.13 9.83
CA SER A 24 -4.97 13.76 10.94
C SER A 24 -4.78 12.25 11.03
N LYS A 25 -3.72 11.85 11.73
CA LYS A 25 -3.49 10.43 12.03
C LYS A 25 -4.68 9.82 12.76
N ALA A 26 -5.27 10.57 13.69
CA ALA A 26 -6.44 10.10 14.46
C ALA A 26 -7.63 9.81 13.54
N GLU A 27 -7.84 10.59 12.50
CA GLU A 27 -8.92 10.36 11.55
C GLU A 27 -8.68 9.09 10.73
N TYR A 28 -7.44 8.86 10.26
CA TYR A 28 -7.12 7.61 9.56
C TYR A 28 -7.25 6.40 10.47
N ASP A 29 -6.81 6.52 11.71
CA ASP A 29 -6.95 5.45 12.70
C ASP A 29 -8.42 5.12 12.96
N ARG A 30 -9.28 6.13 13.01
CA ARG A 30 -10.72 5.95 13.19
C ARG A 30 -11.33 5.19 12.01
N ARG A 31 -10.95 5.54 10.79
CA ARG A 31 -11.45 4.87 9.58
C ARG A 31 -11.03 3.40 9.56
N LEU A 32 -9.77 3.13 9.89
CA LEU A 32 -9.27 1.76 9.96
C LEU A 32 -9.93 0.96 11.07
N ALA A 33 -10.18 1.58 12.22
CA ALA A 33 -10.88 0.91 13.32
C ALA A 33 -12.29 0.49 12.90
N SER A 34 -13.02 1.35 12.20
CA SER A 34 -14.36 1.02 11.69
C SER A 34 -14.33 -0.15 10.70
N LEU A 35 -13.37 -0.14 9.78
CA LEU A 35 -13.22 -1.24 8.82
C LEU A 35 -12.85 -2.54 9.53
N ARG A 36 -11.93 -2.47 10.49
CA ARG A 36 -11.50 -3.65 11.23
C ARG A 36 -12.59 -4.27 12.09
N GLN A 37 -13.55 -3.47 12.58
CA GLN A 37 -14.72 -4.00 13.27
C GLN A 37 -15.57 -4.86 12.33
N ILE A 38 -15.76 -4.41 11.10
CA ILE A 38 -16.49 -5.18 10.08
C ILE A 38 -15.72 -6.45 9.72
N MET A 39 -14.41 -6.33 9.56
CA MET A 39 -13.56 -7.48 9.25
C MET A 39 -13.67 -8.55 10.35
N ALA A 40 -13.58 -8.13 11.59
CA ALA A 40 -13.68 -9.07 12.72
C ALA A 40 -15.05 -9.71 12.80
N ALA A 41 -16.13 -8.96 12.59
CA ALA A 41 -17.48 -9.47 12.62
C ALA A 41 -17.77 -10.49 11.53
N GLN A 42 -17.08 -10.40 10.39
CA GLN A 42 -17.28 -11.28 9.25
C GLN A 42 -16.14 -12.29 9.06
N ASP A 43 -15.23 -12.36 10.01
CA ASP A 43 -14.07 -13.26 9.97
C ASP A 43 -13.19 -13.03 8.72
N ILE A 44 -12.94 -11.77 8.42
CA ILE A 44 -12.09 -11.36 7.29
C ILE A 44 -10.71 -10.99 7.82
N GLY A 45 -9.67 -11.69 7.33
CA GLY A 45 -8.30 -11.46 7.78
C GLY A 45 -7.60 -10.31 7.07
N ALA A 46 -7.99 -10.01 5.84
CA ALA A 46 -7.38 -8.94 5.07
C ALA A 46 -8.37 -8.38 4.05
N VAL A 47 -8.23 -7.09 3.76
CA VAL A 47 -9.00 -6.41 2.70
C VAL A 47 -8.01 -5.80 1.73
N VAL A 48 -8.20 -6.05 0.45
CA VAL A 48 -7.39 -5.48 -0.62
C VAL A 48 -8.23 -4.43 -1.35
N LEU A 49 -7.78 -3.19 -1.29
CA LEU A 49 -8.47 -2.06 -1.90
C LEU A 49 -7.67 -1.63 -3.13
N THR A 50 -8.35 -1.46 -4.25
CA THR A 50 -7.69 -1.17 -5.53
C THR A 50 -8.22 0.09 -6.20
N SER A 51 -9.32 0.66 -5.74
CA SER A 51 -9.82 1.90 -6.31
C SER A 51 -9.10 3.10 -5.72
N MET A 52 -8.93 4.14 -6.54
CA MET A 52 -8.25 5.36 -6.13
C MET A 52 -8.86 5.96 -4.86
N HIS A 53 -10.18 6.02 -4.80
CA HIS A 53 -10.86 6.63 -3.65
C HIS A 53 -10.70 5.81 -2.39
N ASN A 54 -10.81 4.50 -2.46
CA ASN A 54 -10.67 3.65 -1.29
C ASN A 54 -9.23 3.62 -0.77
N VAL A 55 -8.25 3.58 -1.67
CA VAL A 55 -6.85 3.64 -1.27
C VAL A 55 -6.56 4.96 -0.56
N ALA A 56 -7.03 6.08 -1.11
CA ALA A 56 -6.83 7.39 -0.48
C ALA A 56 -7.57 7.50 0.85
N TYR A 57 -8.76 6.95 0.94
CA TYR A 57 -9.58 7.05 2.15
C TYR A 57 -8.89 6.41 3.36
N TYR A 58 -8.31 5.23 3.17
CA TYR A 58 -7.70 4.49 4.27
C TYR A 58 -6.20 4.74 4.44
N SER A 59 -5.47 5.01 3.37
CA SER A 59 -4.01 5.18 3.45
C SER A 59 -3.54 6.61 3.38
N GLY A 60 -4.35 7.52 2.87
CA GLY A 60 -3.96 8.89 2.58
C GLY A 60 -3.29 9.06 1.22
N PHE A 61 -2.98 7.99 0.53
CA PHE A 61 -2.29 8.05 -0.74
C PHE A 61 -3.29 8.20 -1.90
N LEU A 62 -3.33 9.39 -2.46
CA LEU A 62 -4.13 9.66 -3.66
C LEU A 62 -3.26 9.52 -4.89
N TYR A 63 -3.60 8.58 -5.74
CA TYR A 63 -2.84 8.25 -6.95
C TYR A 63 -3.79 8.13 -8.13
N CYS A 64 -3.35 8.57 -9.29
CA CYS A 64 -4.18 8.46 -10.49
C CYS A 64 -4.21 7.00 -10.99
N ALA A 65 -5.34 6.63 -11.55
CA ALA A 65 -5.61 5.22 -11.86
C ALA A 65 -5.04 4.76 -13.20
N PHE A 66 -4.36 5.62 -13.92
CA PHE A 66 -3.80 5.18 -15.18
C PHE A 66 -2.34 4.91 -15.11
N GLY A 67 -1.80 4.23 -14.58
CA GLY A 67 -0.44 3.83 -14.54
C GLY A 67 -0.39 2.36 -14.22
N ARG A 68 0.58 1.99 -13.41
CA ARG A 68 0.74 0.63 -12.95
C ARG A 68 -0.31 0.33 -11.88
N PRO A 69 -0.73 -0.93 -11.75
CA PRO A 69 -1.64 -1.31 -10.67
C PRO A 69 -1.06 -0.98 -9.31
N TYR A 70 -1.94 -0.61 -8.39
CA TYR A 70 -1.57 -0.33 -7.00
C TYR A 70 -2.72 -0.76 -6.09
N ALA A 71 -2.43 -0.87 -4.81
CA ALA A 71 -3.41 -1.34 -3.85
C ALA A 71 -3.12 -0.80 -2.46
N CYS A 72 -4.10 -0.95 -1.57
CA CYS A 72 -3.92 -0.81 -0.13
C CYS A 72 -4.42 -2.10 0.52
N VAL A 73 -3.57 -2.73 1.32
CA VAL A 73 -3.90 -3.96 2.02
C VAL A 73 -4.08 -3.63 3.49
N VAL A 74 -5.27 -3.89 4.02
CA VAL A 74 -5.60 -3.65 5.42
C VAL A 74 -5.71 -4.99 6.12
N THR A 75 -4.93 -5.16 7.17
CA THR A 75 -4.99 -6.31 8.07
C THR A 75 -5.38 -5.83 9.46
N ALA A 76 -5.44 -6.74 10.43
CA ALA A 76 -5.85 -6.39 11.80
C ALA A 76 -4.93 -5.32 12.43
N ASP A 77 -3.67 -5.27 12.02
CA ASP A 77 -2.66 -4.42 12.66
C ASP A 77 -1.87 -3.55 11.68
N ALA A 78 -2.14 -3.63 10.39
CA ALA A 78 -1.40 -2.86 9.39
C ALA A 78 -2.29 -2.30 8.30
N CYS A 79 -1.83 -1.24 7.67
CA CYS A 79 -2.42 -0.65 6.47
C CYS A 79 -1.25 -0.30 5.55
N THR A 80 -1.03 -1.10 4.53
CA THR A 80 0.16 -1.02 3.69
C THR A 80 -0.23 -0.80 2.25
N THR A 81 0.35 0.23 1.62
CA THR A 81 0.15 0.44 0.19
C THR A 81 1.12 -0.43 -0.62
N VAL A 82 0.66 -0.85 -1.79
CA VAL A 82 1.47 -1.60 -2.76
C VAL A 82 1.54 -0.76 -4.03
N SER A 83 2.72 -0.48 -4.53
CA SER A 83 2.91 0.41 -5.66
C SER A 83 4.07 0.00 -6.53
N ALA A 84 4.10 0.55 -7.75
CA ALA A 84 5.09 0.21 -8.74
C ALA A 84 6.44 0.86 -8.46
N ASN A 85 7.49 0.21 -8.90
CA ASN A 85 8.86 0.66 -8.81
C ASN A 85 9.07 2.07 -9.37
N ILE A 86 8.37 2.43 -10.43
CA ILE A 86 8.49 3.75 -11.05
C ILE A 86 8.12 4.90 -10.11
N ASP A 87 7.30 4.63 -9.10
CA ASP A 87 6.85 5.62 -8.14
C ASP A 87 7.60 5.54 -6.81
N ALA A 88 8.68 4.80 -6.74
CA ALA A 88 9.39 4.48 -5.51
C ALA A 88 9.64 5.70 -4.63
N GLY A 89 9.32 5.58 -3.34
CA GLY A 89 9.49 6.62 -2.34
C GLY A 89 8.28 7.52 -2.18
N GLN A 90 7.54 7.84 -3.23
CA GLN A 90 6.38 8.73 -3.14
C GLN A 90 5.20 8.11 -2.40
N PRO A 91 4.80 6.87 -2.67
CA PRO A 91 3.69 6.26 -1.94
C PRO A 91 3.94 6.15 -0.45
N TRP A 92 5.16 5.85 -0.02
CA TRP A 92 5.49 5.84 1.39
C TRP A 92 5.37 7.23 2.02
N ARG A 93 5.92 8.24 1.35
CA ARG A 93 5.89 9.61 1.87
C ARG A 93 4.47 10.16 2.00
N ARG A 94 3.57 9.73 1.12
CA ARG A 94 2.21 10.27 1.02
C ARG A 94 1.15 9.35 1.62
N SER A 95 1.54 8.41 2.43
CA SER A 95 0.62 7.55 3.18
C SER A 95 0.99 7.57 4.66
N HIS A 96 0.02 7.28 5.51
CA HIS A 96 0.30 7.26 6.94
C HIS A 96 0.88 5.92 7.39
N GLY A 97 0.73 4.87 6.61
CA GLY A 97 1.24 3.55 6.91
C GLY A 97 2.51 3.22 6.16
N ASP A 98 2.77 1.95 6.00
CA ASP A 98 3.93 1.45 5.28
C ASP A 98 3.63 1.27 3.79
N ASN A 99 4.65 0.90 3.03
CA ASN A 99 4.55 0.73 1.59
C ASN A 99 5.47 -0.39 1.14
N VAL A 100 4.97 -1.22 0.24
CA VAL A 100 5.75 -2.25 -0.45
C VAL A 100 5.76 -1.92 -1.94
N ILE A 101 6.91 -1.99 -2.54
CA ILE A 101 7.12 -1.67 -3.94
C ILE A 101 7.35 -2.98 -4.71
N TYR A 102 6.63 -3.16 -5.81
CA TYR A 102 6.88 -4.29 -6.71
C TYR A 102 7.66 -3.83 -7.93
N THR A 103 8.49 -4.72 -8.45
CA THR A 103 9.26 -4.47 -9.66
C THR A 103 8.51 -4.98 -10.89
N ASP A 104 8.91 -4.51 -12.07
CA ASP A 104 8.17 -4.76 -13.31
C ASP A 104 8.73 -5.91 -14.13
N TRP A 105 9.80 -6.52 -13.71
CA TRP A 105 10.44 -7.54 -14.53
C TRP A 105 9.62 -8.82 -14.64
N LYS A 106 8.62 -9.00 -13.77
CA LYS A 106 7.66 -10.09 -13.85
C LYS A 106 6.25 -9.55 -13.70
N ARG A 107 5.34 -10.07 -14.51
CA ARG A 107 3.96 -9.58 -14.56
C ARG A 107 3.22 -9.76 -13.25
N ASP A 108 3.47 -10.83 -12.53
CA ASP A 108 2.75 -11.14 -11.30
C ASP A 108 3.41 -10.63 -10.02
N ASN A 109 4.47 -9.82 -10.13
CA ASN A 109 5.12 -9.25 -8.95
C ASN A 109 4.18 -8.38 -8.12
N TYR A 110 3.25 -7.70 -8.76
CA TYR A 110 2.20 -6.96 -8.04
C TYR A 110 1.42 -7.88 -7.09
N TRP A 111 0.96 -9.01 -7.58
CA TRP A 111 0.20 -9.96 -6.76
C TRP A 111 1.07 -10.64 -5.71
N ARG A 112 2.34 -10.82 -5.99
CA ARG A 112 3.28 -11.32 -4.99
C ARG A 112 3.45 -10.33 -3.85
N ALA A 113 3.52 -9.03 -4.16
CA ALA A 113 3.57 -7.98 -3.15
C ALA A 113 2.30 -7.97 -2.30
N VAL A 114 1.13 -8.01 -2.94
CA VAL A 114 -0.15 -8.06 -2.21
C VAL A 114 -0.21 -9.29 -1.31
N GLY A 115 0.15 -10.44 -1.83
CA GLY A 115 0.09 -11.70 -1.10
C GLY A 115 1.10 -11.80 0.04
N SER A 116 2.15 -10.98 0.05
CA SER A 116 3.15 -10.98 1.12
C SER A 116 2.66 -10.28 2.39
N LEU A 117 1.57 -9.56 2.31
CA LEU A 117 1.00 -8.80 3.42
C LEU A 117 -0.17 -9.53 4.06
#